data_db0d8f230ebb6fb0f30a4860a91467f9
#
_entry.id   db0d8f230ebb6fb0f30a4860a91467f9
#
_cell.length_a   1.000
_cell.length_b   1.000
_cell.length_c   1.000
_cell.angle_alpha   90.00
_cell.angle_beta   90.00
_cell.angle_gamma   90.00
#
_symmetry.space_group_name_H-M   'P 1'
#
loop_
_entity.id
_entity.type
_entity.pdbx_description
1 polymer ?
#
loop_
_entity_poly.entity_id
_entity_poly.type
_entity_poly.pdbx_seq_one_letter_code
_entity_poly.pdbx_strand_id
1 'polypeptide(L)'
;MRGHLYVGVELYKNGFLDNAKMHMKHPKSELYADIIPTFKAKGSSGFSKELEELALAVEEEKDFNLISLKYKNLTDAITINESFINESSKSLNEKIVLVVSLLEIAAEEYAVGIVNKNVENKFEYQDALGFTVIAKDILTKSGTKNKEEEIKKNKTLVVLDSLFKLWPSLIPTGKVEGDSKIILNAIAEINSI
;
A
#
# COMPACT_ATOMS: atom_id res chain seq x y z
N MET A 1 4.91 4.15 0.71
CA MET A 1 4.40 5.22 -0.20
C MET A 1 3.16 4.80 -0.98
N ARG A 2 3.17 3.79 -1.88
CA ARG A 2 1.95 3.39 -2.66
C ARG A 2 0.73 3.11 -1.78
N GLY A 3 0.91 2.50 -0.59
CA GLY A 3 -0.17 2.21 0.36
C GLY A 3 -0.86 3.47 0.88
N HIS A 4 -0.09 4.44 1.37
CA HIS A 4 -0.63 5.74 1.82
C HIS A 4 -1.37 6.47 0.71
N LEU A 5 -0.80 6.51 -0.52
CA LEU A 5 -1.43 7.17 -1.67
C LEU A 5 -2.76 6.50 -2.05
N TYR A 6 -2.80 5.17 -2.06
CA TYR A 6 -4.02 4.41 -2.33
C TYR A 6 -5.12 4.75 -1.32
N VAL A 7 -4.80 4.65 -0.03
CA VAL A 7 -5.76 4.93 1.04
C VAL A 7 -6.23 6.38 1.01
N GLY A 8 -5.30 7.32 0.80
CA GLY A 8 -5.65 8.74 0.69
C GLY A 8 -6.65 9.02 -0.43
N VAL A 9 -6.48 8.39 -1.60
CA VAL A 9 -7.41 8.55 -2.73
C VAL A 9 -8.76 7.87 -2.44
N GLU A 10 -8.78 6.68 -1.83
CA GLU A 10 -10.04 6.02 -1.45
C GLU A 10 -10.81 6.81 -0.37
N LEU A 11 -10.11 7.39 0.61
CA LEU A 11 -10.72 8.28 1.60
C LEU A 11 -11.32 9.51 0.94
N TYR A 12 -10.60 10.14 0.01
CA TYR A 12 -11.10 11.30 -0.73
C TYR A 12 -12.36 10.97 -1.52
N LYS A 13 -12.36 9.87 -2.25
CA LYS A 13 -13.49 9.36 -3.01
C LYS A 13 -14.75 9.15 -2.17
N ASN A 14 -14.56 8.75 -0.91
CA ASN A 14 -15.64 8.51 0.04
C ASN A 14 -15.99 9.75 0.90
N GLY A 15 -15.44 10.93 0.59
CA GLY A 15 -15.76 12.20 1.25
C GLY A 15 -15.04 12.44 2.58
N PHE A 16 -14.06 11.61 2.93
CA PHE A 16 -13.25 11.77 4.15
C PHE A 16 -12.04 12.69 3.92
N LEU A 17 -12.31 13.95 3.56
CA LEU A 17 -11.30 14.87 3.04
C LEU A 17 -10.14 15.10 4.00
N ASP A 18 -10.39 15.35 5.28
CA ASP A 18 -9.34 15.58 6.29
C ASP A 18 -8.42 14.38 6.43
N ASN A 19 -8.98 13.16 6.41
CA ASN A 19 -8.19 11.93 6.46
C ASN A 19 -7.36 11.77 5.18
N ALA A 20 -7.93 12.05 4.02
CA ALA A 20 -7.21 12.01 2.75
C ALA A 20 -6.02 12.96 2.74
N LYS A 21 -6.19 14.22 3.20
CA LYS A 21 -5.11 15.21 3.32
C LYS A 21 -3.96 14.72 4.19
N MET A 22 -4.25 14.04 5.30
CA MET A 22 -3.20 13.48 6.16
C MET A 22 -2.36 12.42 5.43
N HIS A 23 -2.99 11.46 4.74
CA HIS A 23 -2.27 10.45 3.97
C HIS A 23 -1.47 11.00 2.78
N MET A 24 -1.81 12.20 2.27
CA MET A 24 -1.03 12.85 1.21
C MET A 24 0.20 13.60 1.73
N LYS A 25 0.25 13.94 3.02
CA LYS A 25 1.41 14.62 3.62
C LYS A 25 2.58 13.66 3.85
N HIS A 26 2.34 12.48 4.40
CA HIS A 26 3.36 11.49 4.76
C HIS A 26 4.29 11.12 3.60
N PRO A 27 3.81 10.74 2.41
CA PRO A 27 4.68 10.38 1.30
C PRO A 27 5.68 11.47 0.90
N LYS A 28 5.27 12.73 0.93
CA LYS A 28 6.11 13.86 0.53
C LYS A 28 7.13 14.23 1.60
N SER A 29 6.68 14.37 2.87
CA SER A 29 7.52 14.90 3.94
C SER A 29 8.49 13.88 4.54
N GLU A 30 8.11 12.61 4.56
CA GLU A 30 8.83 11.59 5.33
C GLU A 30 9.49 10.53 4.45
N LEU A 31 8.84 10.10 3.37
CA LEU A 31 9.33 8.97 2.59
C LEU A 31 10.11 9.38 1.34
N TYR A 32 9.71 10.47 0.67
CA TYR A 32 10.30 10.81 -0.63
C TYR A 32 11.74 11.30 -0.50
N ALA A 33 12.06 12.06 0.55
CA ALA A 33 13.40 12.59 0.76
C ALA A 33 14.45 11.46 0.89
N ASP A 34 14.11 10.37 1.56
CA ASP A 34 15.02 9.25 1.81
C ASP A 34 15.36 8.45 0.55
N ILE A 35 14.48 8.45 -0.47
CA ILE A 35 14.72 7.71 -1.71
C ILE A 35 15.41 8.54 -2.81
N ILE A 36 15.53 9.86 -2.65
CA ILE A 36 16.22 10.74 -3.63
C ILE A 36 17.65 10.28 -3.94
N PRO A 37 18.51 9.92 -2.97
CA PRO A 37 19.84 9.43 -3.27
C PRO A 37 19.84 8.18 -4.16
N THR A 38 18.86 7.28 -3.95
CA THR A 38 18.70 6.08 -4.78
C THR A 38 18.32 6.44 -6.21
N PHE A 39 17.40 7.38 -6.42
CA PHE A 39 17.06 7.86 -7.77
C PHE A 39 18.30 8.40 -8.49
N LYS A 40 19.08 9.28 -7.84
CA LYS A 40 20.32 9.82 -8.41
C LYS A 40 21.31 8.73 -8.78
N ALA A 41 21.53 7.76 -7.89
CA ALA A 41 22.45 6.66 -8.12
C ALA A 41 22.03 5.75 -9.30
N LYS A 42 20.73 5.66 -9.55
CA LYS A 42 20.15 4.86 -10.64
C LYS A 42 19.88 5.64 -11.93
N GLY A 43 20.16 6.95 -11.96
CA GLY A 43 19.92 7.82 -13.12
C GLY A 43 18.43 8.10 -13.38
N SER A 44 17.60 7.95 -12.36
CA SER A 44 16.17 8.24 -12.41
C SER A 44 15.87 9.69 -12.01
N SER A 45 14.88 10.32 -12.64
CA SER A 45 14.43 11.70 -12.32
C SER A 45 13.58 11.77 -11.05
N GLY A 46 13.09 10.62 -10.56
CA GLY A 46 12.10 10.57 -9.49
C GLY A 46 10.70 11.00 -9.97
N PHE A 47 9.82 11.30 -9.01
CA PHE A 47 8.42 11.66 -9.27
C PHE A 47 7.90 12.73 -8.29
N SER A 48 8.78 13.64 -7.84
CA SER A 48 8.42 14.69 -6.88
C SER A 48 7.32 15.61 -7.39
N LYS A 49 7.33 15.91 -8.70
CA LYS A 49 6.34 16.78 -9.34
C LYS A 49 4.95 16.17 -9.26
N GLU A 50 4.80 14.92 -9.66
CA GLU A 50 3.52 14.21 -9.67
C GLU A 50 2.98 14.01 -8.25
N LEU A 51 3.88 13.76 -7.28
CA LEU A 51 3.53 13.65 -5.87
C LEU A 51 2.99 14.99 -5.33
N GLU A 52 3.66 16.10 -5.66
CA GLU A 52 3.23 17.44 -5.26
C GLU A 52 1.90 17.83 -5.90
N GLU A 53 1.72 17.55 -7.18
CA GLU A 53 0.49 17.86 -7.92
C GLU A 53 -0.72 17.11 -7.34
N LEU A 54 -0.56 15.85 -6.95
CA LEU A 54 -1.64 15.09 -6.29
C LEU A 54 -1.93 15.67 -4.91
N ALA A 55 -0.89 15.90 -4.09
CA ALA A 55 -1.06 16.42 -2.73
C ALA A 55 -1.75 17.79 -2.75
N LEU A 56 -1.35 18.70 -3.65
CA LEU A 56 -1.97 20.01 -3.80
C LEU A 56 -3.43 19.90 -4.25
N ALA A 57 -3.73 19.04 -5.21
CA ALA A 57 -5.10 18.86 -5.68
C ALA A 57 -6.03 18.32 -4.56
N VAL A 58 -5.54 17.44 -3.67
CA VAL A 58 -6.28 16.96 -2.50
C VAL A 58 -6.44 18.08 -1.47
N GLU A 59 -5.39 18.88 -1.19
CA GLU A 59 -5.45 19.98 -0.24
C GLU A 59 -6.45 21.06 -0.69
N GLU A 60 -6.50 21.36 -2.00
CA GLU A 60 -7.43 22.32 -2.60
C GLU A 60 -8.83 21.75 -2.86
N GLU A 61 -9.10 20.52 -2.44
CA GLU A 61 -10.39 19.85 -2.56
C GLU A 61 -10.96 19.84 -4.00
N LYS A 62 -10.08 19.56 -4.98
CA LYS A 62 -10.47 19.48 -6.39
C LYS A 62 -11.45 18.32 -6.63
N ASP A 63 -12.19 18.38 -7.74
CA ASP A 63 -13.10 17.29 -8.10
C ASP A 63 -12.37 15.93 -8.23
N PHE A 64 -13.12 14.85 -7.99
CA PHE A 64 -12.52 13.51 -7.93
C PHE A 64 -11.94 13.04 -9.27
N ASN A 65 -12.43 13.53 -10.41
CA ASN A 65 -11.87 13.16 -11.71
C ASN A 65 -10.43 13.69 -11.83
N LEU A 66 -10.19 14.93 -11.36
CA LEU A 66 -8.84 15.50 -11.33
C LEU A 66 -7.93 14.75 -10.35
N ILE A 67 -8.43 14.41 -9.15
CA ILE A 67 -7.68 13.60 -8.17
C ILE A 67 -7.31 12.25 -8.79
N SER A 68 -8.26 11.56 -9.41
CA SER A 68 -8.02 10.27 -10.06
C SER A 68 -6.98 10.37 -11.17
N LEU A 69 -7.03 11.43 -12.00
CA LEU A 69 -6.03 11.67 -13.04
C LEU A 69 -4.63 11.91 -12.44
N LYS A 70 -4.52 12.76 -11.40
CA LYS A 70 -3.23 13.02 -10.74
C LYS A 70 -2.67 11.77 -10.07
N TYR A 71 -3.51 10.97 -9.43
CA TYR A 71 -3.12 9.68 -8.87
C TYR A 71 -2.60 8.71 -9.94
N LYS A 72 -3.29 8.63 -11.08
CA LYS A 72 -2.84 7.82 -12.21
C LYS A 72 -1.47 8.28 -12.70
N ASN A 73 -1.28 9.58 -12.94
CA ASN A 73 0.00 10.13 -13.40
C ASN A 73 1.13 9.81 -12.42
N LEU A 74 0.88 9.94 -11.12
CA LEU A 74 1.84 9.58 -10.08
C LEU A 74 2.16 8.09 -10.07
N THR A 75 1.16 7.22 -10.17
CA THR A 75 1.38 5.76 -10.18
C THR A 75 2.14 5.30 -11.43
N ASP A 76 1.90 5.95 -12.58
CA ASP A 76 2.65 5.73 -13.80
C ASP A 76 4.11 6.18 -13.64
N ALA A 77 4.34 7.36 -13.06
CA ALA A 77 5.68 7.87 -12.79
C ALA A 77 6.46 6.97 -11.80
N ILE A 78 5.81 6.48 -10.74
CA ILE A 78 6.41 5.50 -9.83
C ILE A 78 6.80 4.22 -10.59
N THR A 79 5.93 3.72 -11.45
CA THR A 79 6.20 2.51 -12.26
C THR A 79 7.38 2.69 -13.20
N ILE A 80 7.50 3.86 -13.83
CA ILE A 80 8.66 4.20 -14.65
C ILE A 80 9.94 4.19 -13.79
N ASN A 81 9.90 4.79 -12.59
CA ASN A 81 11.06 4.82 -11.69
C ASN A 81 11.44 3.42 -11.17
N GLU A 82 10.47 2.54 -10.93
CA GLU A 82 10.71 1.14 -10.57
C GLU A 82 11.47 0.36 -11.67
N SER A 83 11.34 0.74 -12.95
CA SER A 83 12.07 0.10 -14.04
C SER A 83 13.58 0.28 -13.94
N PHE A 84 14.06 1.36 -13.30
CA PHE A 84 15.49 1.61 -13.07
C PHE A 84 16.12 0.66 -12.02
N ILE A 85 15.30 -0.04 -11.25
CA ILE A 85 15.75 -1.06 -10.29
C ILE A 85 15.42 -2.49 -10.73
N ASN A 86 15.07 -2.67 -12.01
CA ASN A 86 14.74 -3.96 -12.61
C ASN A 86 13.62 -4.73 -11.87
N GLU A 87 12.63 -4.01 -11.34
CA GLU A 87 11.51 -4.62 -10.60
C GLU A 87 10.76 -5.68 -11.43
N SER A 88 10.62 -5.44 -12.73
CA SER A 88 9.96 -6.36 -13.67
C SER A 88 10.69 -7.70 -13.84
N SER A 89 12.00 -7.76 -13.52
CA SER A 89 12.81 -8.97 -13.65
C SER A 89 12.76 -9.87 -12.41
N LYS A 90 12.18 -9.40 -11.30
CA LYS A 90 12.07 -10.20 -10.08
C LYS A 90 11.24 -11.46 -10.30
N SER A 91 11.74 -12.56 -9.76
CA SER A 91 11.03 -13.84 -9.71
C SER A 91 9.79 -13.76 -8.82
N LEU A 92 8.86 -14.71 -8.98
CA LEU A 92 7.70 -14.82 -8.09
C LEU A 92 8.10 -14.90 -6.61
N ASN A 93 9.15 -15.66 -6.28
CA ASN A 93 9.63 -15.78 -4.90
C ASN A 93 10.14 -14.44 -4.35
N GLU A 94 10.90 -13.66 -5.12
CA GLU A 94 11.35 -12.33 -4.69
C GLU A 94 10.16 -11.38 -4.47
N LYS A 95 9.11 -11.51 -5.26
CA LYS A 95 7.88 -10.72 -5.07
C LYS A 95 7.08 -11.18 -3.85
N ILE A 96 7.06 -12.48 -3.55
CA ILE A 96 6.46 -13.00 -2.31
C ILE A 96 7.23 -12.48 -1.09
N VAL A 97 8.56 -12.43 -1.13
CA VAL A 97 9.36 -11.81 -0.05
C VAL A 97 8.96 -10.34 0.16
N LEU A 98 8.79 -9.57 -0.92
CA LEU A 98 8.31 -8.19 -0.81
C LEU A 98 6.89 -8.12 -0.25
N VAL A 99 6.00 -9.02 -0.64
CA VAL A 99 4.64 -9.13 -0.08
C VAL A 99 4.69 -9.38 1.43
N VAL A 100 5.54 -10.31 1.87
CA VAL A 100 5.74 -10.60 3.31
C VAL A 100 6.23 -9.35 4.04
N SER A 101 7.25 -8.65 3.52
CA SER A 101 7.75 -7.42 4.14
C SER A 101 6.68 -6.32 4.24
N LEU A 102 5.80 -6.20 3.25
CA LEU A 102 4.68 -5.26 3.33
C LEU A 102 3.64 -5.68 4.38
N LEU A 103 3.40 -6.98 4.55
CA LEU A 103 2.50 -7.48 5.59
C LEU A 103 3.11 -7.33 7.00
N GLU A 104 4.43 -7.43 7.16
CA GLU A 104 5.11 -7.15 8.43
C GLU A 104 4.83 -5.70 8.86
N ILE A 105 5.04 -4.74 7.96
CA ILE A 105 4.69 -3.34 8.23
C ILE A 105 3.19 -3.19 8.51
N ALA A 106 2.33 -3.83 7.70
CA ALA A 106 0.88 -3.79 7.94
C ALA A 106 0.47 -4.34 9.32
N ALA A 107 1.18 -5.36 9.82
CA ALA A 107 0.92 -5.90 11.16
C ALA A 107 1.34 -4.92 12.27
N GLU A 108 2.46 -4.21 12.09
CA GLU A 108 2.94 -3.18 13.02
C GLU A 108 1.95 -2.00 13.07
N GLU A 109 1.55 -1.48 11.90
CA GLU A 109 0.59 -0.37 11.81
C GLU A 109 -0.79 -0.76 12.37
N TYR A 110 -1.25 -1.99 12.07
CA TYR A 110 -2.51 -2.48 12.61
C TYR A 110 -2.47 -2.60 14.15
N ALA A 111 -1.32 -3.01 14.72
CA ALA A 111 -1.15 -3.11 16.17
C ALA A 111 -1.19 -1.75 16.86
N VAL A 112 -0.68 -0.69 16.20
CA VAL A 112 -0.77 0.70 16.67
C VAL A 112 -2.18 1.25 16.46
N GLY A 113 -2.80 0.94 15.33
CA GLY A 113 -4.13 1.40 14.96
C GLY A 113 -5.24 0.83 15.85
N ILE A 114 -5.13 -0.46 16.23
CA ILE A 114 -6.16 -1.19 16.98
C ILE A 114 -5.58 -1.77 18.27
N VAL A 115 -5.99 -1.23 19.40
CA VAL A 115 -5.58 -1.71 20.73
C VAL A 115 -6.81 -2.17 21.52
N ASN A 116 -6.79 -3.41 22.00
CA ASN A 116 -7.92 -3.99 22.74
C ASN A 116 -9.27 -3.85 21.98
N LYS A 117 -9.24 -4.05 20.66
CA LYS A 117 -10.39 -3.88 19.75
C LYS A 117 -10.89 -2.43 19.61
N ASN A 118 -10.25 -1.47 20.20
CA ASN A 118 -10.58 -0.05 20.03
C ASN A 118 -9.67 0.58 18.97
N VAL A 119 -10.21 1.55 18.26
CA VAL A 119 -9.44 2.36 17.32
C VAL A 119 -8.69 3.42 18.10
N GLU A 120 -7.39 3.22 18.30
CA GLU A 120 -6.50 4.18 18.96
C GLU A 120 -5.91 5.17 17.95
N ASN A 121 -5.47 4.66 16.79
CA ASN A 121 -4.97 5.48 15.72
C ASN A 121 -5.58 5.05 14.37
N LYS A 122 -6.54 5.84 13.90
CA LYS A 122 -7.23 5.55 12.65
C LYS A 122 -6.33 5.62 11.42
N PHE A 123 -5.27 6.44 11.47
CA PHE A 123 -4.36 6.60 10.35
C PHE A 123 -3.52 5.34 10.14
N GLU A 124 -2.98 4.76 11.22
CA GLU A 124 -2.21 3.51 11.15
C GLU A 124 -3.09 2.33 10.76
N TYR A 125 -4.34 2.27 11.25
CA TYR A 125 -5.31 1.30 10.77
C TYR A 125 -5.54 1.39 9.25
N GLN A 126 -5.60 2.61 8.71
CA GLN A 126 -5.77 2.88 7.28
C GLN A 126 -4.49 2.54 6.51
N ASP A 127 -3.32 2.85 7.04
CA ASP A 127 -2.03 2.52 6.41
C ASP A 127 -1.82 1.00 6.33
N ALA A 128 -2.19 0.26 7.37
CA ALA A 128 -2.17 -1.21 7.34
C ALA A 128 -3.04 -1.77 6.20
N LEU A 129 -4.23 -1.19 5.95
CA LEU A 129 -5.04 -1.53 4.78
C LEU A 129 -4.28 -1.25 3.48
N GLY A 130 -3.71 -0.06 3.36
CA GLY A 130 -2.96 0.35 2.18
C GLY A 130 -1.82 -0.58 1.84
N PHE A 131 -1.01 -0.99 2.82
CA PHE A 131 0.07 -1.96 2.63
C PHE A 131 -0.45 -3.32 2.19
N THR A 132 -1.55 -3.81 2.79
CA THR A 132 -2.18 -5.08 2.42
C THR A 132 -2.72 -5.06 0.98
N VAL A 133 -3.34 -3.95 0.56
CA VAL A 133 -3.81 -3.78 -0.83
C VAL A 133 -2.65 -3.81 -1.82
N ILE A 134 -1.57 -3.09 -1.53
CA ILE A 134 -0.40 -3.06 -2.41
C ILE A 134 0.30 -4.43 -2.45
N ALA A 135 0.39 -5.15 -1.33
CA ALA A 135 0.91 -6.51 -1.30
C ALA A 135 0.12 -7.44 -2.24
N LYS A 136 -1.22 -7.39 -2.19
CA LYS A 136 -2.09 -8.13 -3.10
C LYS A 136 -1.92 -7.71 -4.56
N ASP A 137 -1.84 -6.40 -4.83
CA ASP A 137 -1.67 -5.86 -6.19
C ASP A 137 -0.36 -6.32 -6.84
N ILE A 138 0.75 -6.28 -6.10
CA ILE A 138 2.06 -6.78 -6.56
C ILE A 138 1.95 -8.25 -6.98
N LEU A 139 1.35 -9.09 -6.14
CA LEU A 139 1.24 -10.51 -6.43
C LEU A 139 0.26 -10.78 -7.58
N THR A 140 -0.87 -10.07 -7.62
CA THR A 140 -1.86 -10.20 -8.70
C THR A 140 -1.24 -9.93 -10.07
N LYS A 141 -0.42 -8.87 -10.17
CA LYS A 141 0.27 -8.46 -11.41
C LYS A 141 1.50 -9.32 -11.74
N SER A 142 1.93 -10.19 -10.83
CA SER A 142 3.10 -11.03 -11.05
C SER A 142 2.81 -12.12 -12.08
N GLY A 143 3.70 -12.28 -13.07
CA GLY A 143 3.69 -13.42 -13.97
C GLY A 143 4.16 -14.70 -13.27
N THR A 144 3.84 -15.85 -13.87
CA THR A 144 4.27 -17.18 -13.43
C THR A 144 4.95 -17.89 -14.60
N LYS A 145 5.98 -18.67 -14.33
CA LYS A 145 6.76 -19.38 -15.35
C LYS A 145 6.26 -20.80 -15.61
N ASN A 146 5.56 -21.38 -14.63
CA ASN A 146 5.08 -22.77 -14.70
C ASN A 146 3.86 -22.94 -13.76
N LYS A 147 3.29 -24.16 -13.80
CA LYS A 147 2.10 -24.49 -13.02
C LYS A 147 2.34 -24.50 -11.49
N GLU A 148 3.55 -24.81 -11.05
CA GLU A 148 3.91 -24.78 -9.63
C GLU A 148 3.89 -23.35 -9.09
N GLU A 149 4.52 -22.41 -9.79
CA GLU A 149 4.45 -20.99 -9.47
C GLU A 149 3.01 -20.45 -9.50
N GLU A 150 2.20 -20.90 -10.47
CA GLU A 150 0.78 -20.53 -10.53
C GLU A 150 0.00 -21.00 -9.30
N ILE A 151 0.22 -22.24 -8.87
CA ILE A 151 -0.40 -22.79 -7.65
C ILE A 151 0.06 -22.01 -6.43
N LYS A 152 1.37 -21.75 -6.30
CA LYS A 152 1.94 -20.97 -5.20
C LYS A 152 1.35 -19.55 -5.15
N LYS A 153 1.32 -18.84 -6.27
CA LYS A 153 0.69 -17.52 -6.39
C LYS A 153 -0.77 -17.55 -5.95
N ASN A 154 -1.56 -18.49 -6.45
CA ASN A 154 -2.99 -18.57 -6.13
C ASN A 154 -3.24 -18.87 -4.66
N LYS A 155 -2.47 -19.78 -4.04
CA LYS A 155 -2.55 -20.03 -2.60
C LYS A 155 -2.24 -18.78 -1.78
N THR A 156 -1.17 -18.07 -2.13
CA THR A 156 -0.79 -16.82 -1.46
C THR A 156 -1.87 -15.74 -1.62
N LEU A 157 -2.49 -15.62 -2.79
CA LEU A 157 -3.60 -14.68 -3.00
C LEU A 157 -4.83 -15.01 -2.13
N VAL A 158 -5.15 -16.30 -1.93
CA VAL A 158 -6.24 -16.70 -1.03
C VAL A 158 -5.96 -16.27 0.42
N VAL A 159 -4.72 -16.42 0.89
CA VAL A 159 -4.32 -15.96 2.22
C VAL A 159 -4.46 -14.44 2.33
N LEU A 160 -3.96 -13.70 1.33
CA LEU A 160 -4.09 -12.23 1.29
C LEU A 160 -5.56 -11.78 1.29
N ASP A 161 -6.43 -12.46 0.53
CA ASP A 161 -7.86 -12.15 0.48
C ASP A 161 -8.54 -12.33 1.83
N SER A 162 -8.11 -13.30 2.61
CA SER A 162 -8.66 -13.54 3.94
C SER A 162 -8.40 -12.40 4.93
N LEU A 163 -7.39 -11.56 4.68
CA LEU A 163 -7.03 -10.45 5.55
C LEU A 163 -8.00 -9.26 5.46
N PHE A 164 -8.70 -9.08 4.31
CA PHE A 164 -9.55 -7.90 4.12
C PHE A 164 -10.74 -7.80 5.08
N LYS A 165 -11.10 -8.88 5.74
CA LYS A 165 -12.08 -8.87 6.84
C LYS A 165 -11.65 -8.01 8.05
N LEU A 166 -10.34 -7.70 8.18
CA LEU A 166 -9.81 -6.83 9.22
C LEU A 166 -10.24 -5.37 9.02
N TRP A 167 -10.63 -5.00 7.80
CA TRP A 167 -11.04 -3.64 7.43
C TRP A 167 -12.48 -3.60 6.91
N PRO A 168 -13.50 -3.74 7.80
CA PRO A 168 -14.91 -3.68 7.38
C PRO A 168 -15.30 -2.31 6.82
N SER A 169 -14.54 -1.26 7.15
CA SER A 169 -14.71 0.10 6.61
C SER A 169 -13.40 0.88 6.67
N LEU A 170 -13.29 1.94 5.84
CA LEU A 170 -12.14 2.86 5.86
C LEU A 170 -12.06 3.64 7.17
N ILE A 171 -13.20 3.96 7.76
CA ILE A 171 -13.28 4.63 9.07
C ILE A 171 -14.18 3.75 9.96
N PRO A 172 -13.58 2.92 10.80
CA PRO A 172 -14.33 2.05 11.66
C PRO A 172 -15.05 2.86 12.75
N THR A 173 -16.28 2.46 13.05
CA THR A 173 -17.07 2.98 14.15
C THR A 173 -17.23 1.90 15.21
N GLY A 174 -16.87 2.20 16.44
CA GLY A 174 -16.97 1.25 17.54
C GLY A 174 -15.78 0.25 17.58
N LYS A 175 -16.07 -0.98 18.02
CA LYS A 175 -15.04 -2.02 18.16
C LYS A 175 -14.73 -2.68 16.82
N VAL A 176 -13.45 -2.92 16.58
CA VAL A 176 -12.93 -3.69 15.45
C VAL A 176 -12.60 -5.11 15.92
N GLU A 177 -13.25 -6.12 15.35
CA GLU A 177 -13.05 -7.53 15.70
C GLU A 177 -11.79 -8.12 15.02
N GLY A 178 -10.67 -7.38 15.07
CA GLY A 178 -9.40 -7.76 14.49
C GLY A 178 -8.24 -7.68 15.47
N ASP A 179 -7.17 -8.41 15.14
CA ASP A 179 -5.91 -8.41 15.88
C ASP A 179 -4.77 -8.54 14.86
N SER A 180 -3.67 -7.81 15.06
CA SER A 180 -2.47 -7.89 14.21
C SER A 180 -1.90 -9.30 14.09
N LYS A 181 -2.13 -10.17 15.08
CA LYS A 181 -1.77 -11.60 15.02
C LYS A 181 -2.38 -12.34 13.84
N ILE A 182 -3.54 -11.88 13.33
CA ILE A 182 -4.13 -12.48 12.13
C ILE A 182 -3.22 -12.24 10.93
N ILE A 183 -2.61 -11.05 10.82
CA ILE A 183 -1.66 -10.73 9.75
C ILE A 183 -0.38 -11.54 9.94
N LEU A 184 0.15 -11.65 11.16
CA LEU A 184 1.35 -12.44 11.45
C LEU A 184 1.13 -13.95 11.16
N ASN A 185 -0.05 -14.48 11.43
CA ASN A 185 -0.39 -15.85 11.08
C ASN A 185 -0.46 -16.05 9.55
N ALA A 186 -1.01 -15.08 8.83
CA ALA A 186 -1.01 -15.10 7.36
C ALA A 186 0.42 -15.07 6.78
N ILE A 187 1.34 -14.29 7.37
CA ILE A 187 2.77 -14.30 7.00
C ILE A 187 3.37 -15.70 7.21
N ALA A 188 3.12 -16.32 8.36
CA ALA A 188 3.62 -17.68 8.63
C ALA A 188 3.06 -18.71 7.63
N GLU A 189 1.78 -18.61 7.27
CA GLU A 189 1.15 -19.45 6.25
C GLU A 189 1.79 -19.23 4.88
N ILE A 190 1.98 -17.99 4.45
CA ILE A 190 2.63 -17.64 3.16
C ILE A 190 4.04 -18.21 3.10
N ASN A 191 4.81 -18.13 4.18
CA ASN A 191 6.16 -18.66 4.25
C ASN A 191 6.21 -20.21 4.20
N SER A 192 5.10 -20.88 4.46
CA SER A 192 4.99 -22.34 4.38
C SER A 192 4.56 -22.88 3.00
N ILE A 193 4.07 -21.99 2.11
CA ILE A 193 3.67 -22.29 0.73
C ILE A 193 4.91 -22.39 -0.18
#